data_e361f31b4a29bd35b13012413bfe03e2
#
_entry.id   e361f31b4a29bd35b13012413bfe03e2
#
_cell.length_a   1.000
_cell.length_b   1.000
_cell.length_c   1.000
_cell.angle_alpha   90.00
_cell.angle_beta   90.00
_cell.angle_gamma   90.00
#
_symmetry.space_group_name_H-M   'P 1'
#
loop_
_entity.id
_entity.type
_entity.pdbx_description
1 polymer ?
#
loop_
_entity_poly.entity_id
_entity_poly.type
_entity_poly.pdbx_seq_one_letter_code
_entity_poly.pdbx_strand_id
1 'polypeptide(L)'
;VSTAPTALRAAPTTASRALLAAFGLAAAVDLVSLLAGAELGHQLAKPLLMPLLAAYAVTRGAPKLLVAALLFGWGGDVFLLSDADWAFLVGMGSFAAGHVCYLVLFGRRRTSPLLGAGYAVALVGTVALLWPDLPADLRIPVAGYSLLLAAMAYRASSLGLLAGLGGALFLLSDTLIATGVAEWPQLPAPDFWVMLTYIAAQYLLAAGALAAMYGERRTNV
;
A
#
# COMPACT_ATOMS: atom_id res chain seq x y z
N VAL A 1 43.59 -2.59 18.68
CA VAL A 1 42.70 -1.77 17.82
C VAL A 1 41.95 -2.78 16.95
N SER A 2 40.74 -3.19 17.42
CA SER A 2 39.86 -4.08 16.66
C SER A 2 39.02 -3.20 15.73
N THR A 3 39.30 -3.27 14.43
CA THR A 3 38.46 -2.65 13.39
C THR A 3 37.21 -3.52 13.24
N ALA A 4 36.12 -3.08 13.90
CA ALA A 4 34.81 -3.64 13.66
C ALA A 4 34.46 -3.50 12.15
N PRO A 5 33.95 -4.55 11.47
CA PRO A 5 33.57 -4.42 10.08
C PRO A 5 32.40 -3.46 10.00
N THR A 6 32.60 -2.34 9.32
CA THR A 6 31.54 -1.42 8.91
C THR A 6 30.51 -2.25 8.14
N ALA A 7 29.35 -2.51 8.77
CA ALA A 7 28.24 -3.16 8.08
C ALA A 7 27.73 -2.19 7.01
N LEU A 8 28.36 -2.26 5.85
CA LEU A 8 27.96 -1.59 4.63
C LEU A 8 26.47 -1.85 4.38
N ARG A 9 25.71 -0.79 4.09
CA ARG A 9 24.49 -0.96 3.29
C ARG A 9 24.86 -1.90 2.16
N ALA A 10 24.36 -3.12 2.18
CA ALA A 10 24.63 -4.02 1.08
C ALA A 10 24.23 -3.29 -0.20
N ALA A 11 25.19 -2.98 -1.05
CA ALA A 11 24.93 -2.30 -2.31
C ALA A 11 23.82 -3.06 -3.04
N PRO A 12 22.87 -2.37 -3.67
CA PRO A 12 21.80 -3.04 -4.37
C PRO A 12 22.41 -3.98 -5.41
N THR A 13 22.09 -5.27 -5.32
CA THR A 13 22.54 -6.28 -6.26
C THR A 13 22.00 -6.01 -7.66
N THR A 14 22.62 -6.54 -8.69
CA THR A 14 22.10 -6.44 -10.07
C THR A 14 20.64 -6.94 -10.12
N ALA A 15 20.33 -8.05 -9.44
CA ALA A 15 18.99 -8.59 -9.35
C ALA A 15 17.99 -7.61 -8.71
N SER A 16 18.36 -6.95 -7.59
CA SER A 16 17.47 -5.98 -6.95
C SER A 16 17.22 -4.75 -7.83
N ARG A 17 18.23 -4.30 -8.59
CA ARG A 17 18.06 -3.19 -9.55
C ARG A 17 17.15 -3.59 -10.71
N ALA A 18 17.34 -4.80 -11.26
CA ALA A 18 16.51 -5.31 -12.35
C ALA A 18 15.04 -5.47 -11.93
N LEU A 19 14.78 -6.00 -10.73
CA LEU A 19 13.41 -6.13 -10.20
C LEU A 19 12.74 -4.78 -9.96
N LEU A 20 13.47 -3.81 -9.43
CA LEU A 20 12.94 -2.46 -9.24
C LEU A 20 12.67 -1.77 -10.58
N ALA A 21 13.54 -1.94 -11.57
CA ALA A 21 13.32 -1.43 -12.92
C ALA A 21 12.11 -2.09 -13.59
N ALA A 22 11.95 -3.42 -13.43
CA ALA A 22 10.79 -4.15 -13.94
C ALA A 22 9.48 -3.69 -13.26
N PHE A 23 9.50 -3.46 -11.95
CA PHE A 23 8.38 -2.86 -11.22
C PHE A 23 8.04 -1.46 -11.78
N GLY A 24 9.04 -0.60 -11.96
CA GLY A 24 8.84 0.74 -12.53
C GLY A 24 8.30 0.70 -13.97
N LEU A 25 8.78 -0.26 -14.80
CA LEU A 25 8.25 -0.45 -16.15
C LEU A 25 6.78 -0.94 -16.12
N ALA A 26 6.46 -1.93 -15.28
CA ALA A 26 5.09 -2.41 -15.13
C ALA A 26 4.17 -1.27 -14.65
N ALA A 27 4.62 -0.46 -13.69
CA ALA A 27 3.89 0.72 -13.21
C ALA A 27 3.65 1.74 -14.33
N ALA A 28 4.67 2.04 -15.14
CA ALA A 28 4.53 2.95 -16.27
C ALA A 28 3.54 2.41 -17.33
N VAL A 29 3.63 1.12 -17.65
CA VAL A 29 2.70 0.47 -18.59
C VAL A 29 1.28 0.53 -18.06
N ASP A 30 1.07 0.20 -16.77
CA ASP A 30 -0.24 0.25 -16.12
C ASP A 30 -0.87 1.65 -16.20
N LEU A 31 -0.13 2.67 -15.73
CA LEU A 31 -0.60 4.05 -15.69
C LEU A 31 -0.86 4.64 -17.09
N VAL A 32 0.04 4.36 -18.05
CA VAL A 32 -0.16 4.81 -19.44
C VAL A 32 -1.37 4.11 -20.06
N SER A 33 -1.57 2.83 -19.79
CA SER A 33 -2.72 2.06 -20.28
C SER A 33 -4.04 2.65 -19.77
N LEU A 34 -4.11 3.02 -18.49
CA LEU A 34 -5.28 3.66 -17.89
C LEU A 34 -5.58 5.03 -18.53
N LEU A 35 -4.56 5.85 -18.81
CA LEU A 35 -4.73 7.13 -19.49
C LEU A 35 -5.14 6.98 -20.95
N ALA A 36 -4.67 5.93 -21.62
CA ALA A 36 -4.96 5.65 -23.01
C ALA A 36 -6.26 4.85 -23.23
N GLY A 37 -6.93 4.40 -22.16
CA GLY A 37 -8.09 3.50 -22.25
C GLY A 37 -7.73 2.11 -22.80
N ALA A 38 -6.46 1.68 -22.65
CA ALA A 38 -5.95 0.40 -23.12
C ALA A 38 -6.14 -0.69 -22.06
N GLU A 39 -7.35 -1.20 -21.92
CA GLU A 39 -7.75 -2.14 -20.87
C GLU A 39 -6.85 -3.37 -20.75
N LEU A 40 -6.48 -3.98 -21.88
CA LEU A 40 -5.59 -5.14 -21.92
C LEU A 40 -4.22 -4.84 -21.25
N GLY A 41 -3.68 -3.63 -21.47
CA GLY A 41 -2.42 -3.21 -20.86
C GLY A 41 -2.53 -3.13 -19.33
N HIS A 42 -3.62 -2.58 -18.82
CA HIS A 42 -3.92 -2.55 -17.38
C HIS A 42 -4.09 -3.97 -16.81
N GLN A 43 -4.91 -4.81 -17.45
CA GLN A 43 -5.16 -6.18 -17.01
C GLN A 43 -3.89 -7.04 -16.94
N LEU A 44 -2.91 -6.80 -17.81
CA LEU A 44 -1.63 -7.51 -17.83
C LEU A 44 -0.59 -6.92 -16.86
N ALA A 45 -0.53 -5.59 -16.74
CA ALA A 45 0.49 -4.92 -15.95
C ALA A 45 0.18 -4.93 -14.44
N LYS A 46 -1.07 -4.68 -14.04
CA LYS A 46 -1.49 -4.61 -12.63
C LYS A 46 -1.11 -5.87 -11.82
N PRO A 47 -1.36 -7.12 -12.29
CA PRO A 47 -0.97 -8.31 -11.55
C PRO A 47 0.54 -8.51 -11.39
N LEU A 48 1.38 -7.82 -12.17
CA LEU A 48 2.83 -7.92 -12.06
C LEU A 48 3.42 -7.00 -10.99
N LEU A 49 2.71 -5.94 -10.59
CA LEU A 49 3.23 -4.91 -9.69
C LEU A 49 3.67 -5.47 -8.34
N MET A 50 2.77 -6.06 -7.61
CA MET A 50 3.07 -6.51 -6.24
C MET A 50 4.04 -7.71 -6.19
N PRO A 51 3.99 -8.73 -7.08
CA PRO A 51 5.00 -9.77 -7.13
C PRO A 51 6.41 -9.24 -7.42
N LEU A 52 6.57 -8.28 -8.32
CA LEU A 52 7.87 -7.66 -8.61
C LEU A 52 8.39 -6.87 -7.41
N LEU A 53 7.53 -6.11 -6.73
CA LEU A 53 7.89 -5.37 -5.53
C LEU A 53 8.21 -6.32 -4.36
N ALA A 54 7.47 -7.42 -4.20
CA ALA A 54 7.74 -8.45 -3.20
C ALA A 54 9.08 -9.15 -3.47
N ALA A 55 9.34 -9.54 -4.72
CA ALA A 55 10.62 -10.12 -5.12
C ALA A 55 11.78 -9.13 -4.87
N TYR A 56 11.61 -7.86 -5.23
CA TYR A 56 12.58 -6.82 -4.86
C TYR A 56 12.81 -6.77 -3.35
N ALA A 57 11.74 -6.72 -2.54
CA ALA A 57 11.84 -6.68 -1.08
C ALA A 57 12.60 -7.90 -0.53
N VAL A 58 12.36 -9.11 -1.05
CA VAL A 58 13.08 -10.34 -0.69
C VAL A 58 14.58 -10.20 -0.96
N THR A 59 14.99 -9.68 -2.13
CA THR A 59 16.42 -9.46 -2.43
C THR A 59 17.07 -8.42 -1.50
N ARG A 60 16.27 -7.62 -0.82
CA ARG A 60 16.70 -6.64 0.18
C ARG A 60 16.61 -7.17 1.61
N GLY A 61 16.36 -8.47 1.80
CA GLY A 61 16.27 -9.10 3.11
C GLY A 61 15.02 -8.71 3.91
N ALA A 62 13.91 -8.45 3.23
CA ALA A 62 12.63 -8.12 3.82
C ALA A 62 12.15 -9.20 4.80
N PRO A 63 11.48 -8.82 5.92
CA PRO A 63 10.82 -9.78 6.78
C PRO A 63 9.62 -10.41 6.07
N LYS A 64 9.29 -11.63 6.47
CA LYS A 64 8.16 -12.40 5.88
C LYS A 64 6.83 -11.63 5.92
N LEU A 65 6.61 -10.83 6.97
CA LEU A 65 5.40 -10.02 7.10
C LEU A 65 5.29 -8.93 6.03
N LEU A 66 6.41 -8.31 5.61
CA LEU A 66 6.39 -7.34 4.51
C LEU A 66 6.05 -8.04 3.19
N VAL A 67 6.66 -9.19 2.94
CA VAL A 67 6.37 -9.99 1.73
C VAL A 67 4.91 -10.44 1.73
N ALA A 68 4.40 -10.93 2.86
CA ALA A 68 3.00 -11.32 3.00
C ALA A 68 2.05 -10.14 2.76
N ALA A 69 2.34 -8.96 3.31
CA ALA A 69 1.53 -7.76 3.08
C ALA A 69 1.44 -7.41 1.58
N LEU A 70 2.56 -7.46 0.86
CA LEU A 70 2.60 -7.21 -0.59
C LEU A 70 1.84 -8.29 -1.38
N LEU A 71 1.94 -9.56 -1.00
CA LEU A 71 1.22 -10.65 -1.67
C LEU A 71 -0.29 -10.62 -1.37
N PHE A 72 -0.71 -10.19 -0.18
CA PHE A 72 -2.12 -9.91 0.08
C PHE A 72 -2.61 -8.69 -0.72
N GLY A 73 -1.78 -7.65 -0.89
CA GLY A 73 -2.06 -6.57 -1.82
C GLY A 73 -2.26 -7.08 -3.25
N TRP A 74 -1.36 -7.96 -3.73
CA TRP A 74 -1.51 -8.63 -5.01
C TRP A 74 -2.85 -9.37 -5.15
N GLY A 75 -3.26 -10.12 -4.11
CA GLY A 75 -4.57 -10.77 -4.10
C GLY A 75 -5.71 -9.77 -4.27
N GLY A 76 -5.65 -8.64 -3.56
CA GLY A 76 -6.60 -7.55 -3.73
C GLY A 76 -6.64 -7.02 -5.16
N ASP A 77 -5.46 -6.73 -5.75
CA ASP A 77 -5.33 -6.24 -7.13
C ASP A 77 -5.96 -7.18 -8.15
N VAL A 78 -5.72 -8.50 -8.01
CA VAL A 78 -6.25 -9.52 -8.93
C VAL A 78 -7.77 -9.63 -8.82
N PHE A 79 -8.33 -9.63 -7.59
CA PHE A 79 -9.78 -9.70 -7.41
C PHE A 79 -10.49 -8.44 -7.91
N LEU A 80 -9.88 -7.26 -7.74
CA LEU A 80 -10.43 -5.99 -8.24
C LEU A 80 -10.32 -5.80 -9.77
N LEU A 81 -9.75 -6.76 -10.51
CA LEU A 81 -9.85 -6.81 -11.97
C LEU A 81 -11.17 -7.45 -12.44
N SER A 82 -11.95 -8.01 -11.53
CA SER A 82 -13.23 -8.65 -11.85
C SER A 82 -14.38 -7.72 -11.48
N ASP A 83 -15.36 -7.60 -12.38
CA ASP A 83 -16.59 -6.82 -12.16
C ASP A 83 -17.62 -7.56 -11.30
N ALA A 84 -17.30 -8.76 -10.80
CA ALA A 84 -18.23 -9.53 -9.98
C ALA A 84 -18.32 -8.95 -8.55
N ASP A 85 -19.52 -8.72 -8.05
CA ASP A 85 -19.79 -8.10 -6.73
C ASP A 85 -19.04 -8.80 -5.58
N TRP A 86 -18.97 -10.13 -5.59
CA TRP A 86 -18.23 -10.87 -4.58
C TRP A 86 -16.72 -10.64 -4.64
N ALA A 87 -16.17 -10.33 -5.83
CA ALA A 87 -14.73 -10.14 -6.01
C ALA A 87 -14.27 -8.86 -5.33
N PHE A 88 -15.09 -7.80 -5.29
CA PHE A 88 -14.82 -6.59 -4.53
C PHE A 88 -14.63 -6.88 -3.04
N LEU A 89 -15.53 -7.63 -2.42
CA LEU A 89 -15.41 -7.99 -1.00
C LEU A 89 -14.22 -8.89 -0.70
N VAL A 90 -13.91 -9.85 -1.58
CA VAL A 90 -12.73 -10.72 -1.44
C VAL A 90 -11.45 -9.92 -1.62
N GLY A 91 -11.41 -9.02 -2.60
CA GLY A 91 -10.29 -8.11 -2.82
C GLY A 91 -10.03 -7.20 -1.61
N MET A 92 -11.08 -6.57 -1.09
CA MET A 92 -11.03 -5.77 0.14
C MET A 92 -10.57 -6.59 1.34
N GLY A 93 -11.04 -7.83 1.49
CA GLY A 93 -10.59 -8.77 2.53
C GLY A 93 -9.10 -9.12 2.41
N SER A 94 -8.61 -9.28 1.18
CA SER A 94 -7.19 -9.51 0.90
C SER A 94 -6.35 -8.30 1.31
N PHE A 95 -6.73 -7.07 0.91
CA PHE A 95 -6.06 -5.86 1.36
C PHE A 95 -6.09 -5.71 2.89
N ALA A 96 -7.23 -6.02 3.53
CA ALA A 96 -7.33 -6.01 4.99
C ALA A 96 -6.31 -6.95 5.65
N ALA A 97 -6.13 -8.16 5.12
CA ALA A 97 -5.10 -9.08 5.60
C ALA A 97 -3.69 -8.51 5.42
N GLY A 98 -3.42 -7.82 4.31
CA GLY A 98 -2.19 -7.09 4.07
C GLY A 98 -1.96 -5.98 5.12
N HIS A 99 -2.99 -5.20 5.45
CA HIS A 99 -2.92 -4.16 6.49
C HIS A 99 -2.65 -4.75 7.87
N VAL A 100 -3.22 -5.90 8.20
CA VAL A 100 -2.87 -6.62 9.45
C VAL A 100 -1.40 -7.01 9.45
N CYS A 101 -0.87 -7.54 8.34
CA CYS A 101 0.57 -7.84 8.23
C CYS A 101 1.44 -6.60 8.44
N TYR A 102 1.07 -5.45 7.85
CA TYR A 102 1.76 -4.18 8.08
C TYR A 102 1.67 -3.71 9.53
N LEU A 103 0.49 -3.78 10.15
CA LEU A 103 0.32 -3.40 11.56
C LEU A 103 1.18 -4.23 12.50
N VAL A 104 1.24 -5.55 12.28
CA VAL A 104 2.11 -6.44 13.05
C VAL A 104 3.59 -6.11 12.81
N LEU A 105 3.98 -5.85 11.56
CA LEU A 105 5.34 -5.48 11.18
C LEU A 105 5.79 -4.16 11.83
N PHE A 106 4.94 -3.15 11.83
CA PHE A 106 5.25 -1.82 12.38
C PHE A 106 5.32 -1.82 13.91
N GLY A 107 4.66 -2.78 14.54
CA GLY A 107 4.70 -2.96 16.00
C GLY A 107 4.14 -1.77 16.78
N ARG A 108 4.56 -1.65 18.06
CA ARG A 108 4.08 -0.60 18.99
C ARG A 108 5.13 0.49 19.20
N ARG A 109 5.52 1.19 18.14
CA ARG A 109 6.43 2.35 18.25
C ARG A 109 5.66 3.60 18.64
N ARG A 110 6.34 4.56 19.27
CA ARG A 110 5.75 5.86 19.60
C ARG A 110 5.43 6.63 18.30
N THR A 111 4.23 7.17 18.24
CA THR A 111 3.72 8.00 17.13
C THR A 111 3.13 9.28 17.72
N SER A 112 3.11 10.37 16.99
CA SER A 112 2.51 11.63 17.45
C SER A 112 1.01 11.47 17.73
N PRO A 113 0.52 11.81 18.93
CA PRO A 113 -0.92 11.80 19.23
C PRO A 113 -1.72 12.76 18.32
N LEU A 114 -1.12 13.88 17.96
CA LEU A 114 -1.75 14.86 17.06
C LEU A 114 -1.98 14.26 15.66
N LEU A 115 -1.01 13.50 15.16
CA LEU A 115 -1.16 12.78 13.90
C LEU A 115 -2.26 11.71 14.01
N GLY A 116 -2.33 11.01 15.15
CA GLY A 116 -3.41 10.06 15.44
C GLY A 116 -4.79 10.72 15.44
N ALA A 117 -4.91 11.89 16.06
CA ALA A 117 -6.13 12.68 16.01
C ALA A 117 -6.50 13.09 14.57
N GLY A 118 -5.51 13.49 13.75
CA GLY A 118 -5.72 13.80 12.33
C GLY A 118 -6.27 12.60 11.54
N TYR A 119 -5.68 11.40 11.70
CA TYR A 119 -6.20 10.19 11.07
C TYR A 119 -7.60 9.81 11.59
N ALA A 120 -7.88 9.99 12.87
CA ALA A 120 -9.21 9.73 13.43
C ALA A 120 -10.27 10.69 12.86
N VAL A 121 -9.95 11.98 12.74
CA VAL A 121 -10.84 12.98 12.12
C VAL A 121 -11.06 12.66 10.63
N ALA A 122 -10.00 12.33 9.90
CA ALA A 122 -10.10 11.94 8.49
C ALA A 122 -10.98 10.70 8.32
N LEU A 123 -10.77 9.65 9.13
CA LEU A 123 -11.57 8.43 9.11
C LEU A 123 -13.05 8.72 9.38
N VAL A 124 -13.35 9.38 10.51
CA VAL A 124 -14.74 9.66 10.90
C VAL A 124 -15.40 10.58 9.88
N GLY A 125 -14.70 11.61 9.40
CA GLY A 125 -15.22 12.53 8.39
C GLY A 125 -15.52 11.82 7.07
N THR A 126 -14.57 11.02 6.55
CA THR A 126 -14.76 10.30 5.29
C THR A 126 -15.90 9.27 5.40
N VAL A 127 -15.92 8.46 6.46
CA VAL A 127 -16.98 7.45 6.64
C VAL A 127 -18.34 8.13 6.82
N ALA A 128 -18.46 9.20 7.63
CA ALA A 128 -19.71 9.91 7.83
C ALA A 128 -20.24 10.54 6.53
N LEU A 129 -19.36 11.11 5.72
CA LEU A 129 -19.73 11.73 4.45
C LEU A 129 -20.18 10.70 3.41
N LEU A 130 -19.49 9.56 3.32
CA LEU A 130 -19.81 8.50 2.35
C LEU A 130 -21.03 7.64 2.76
N TRP A 131 -21.32 7.58 4.07
CA TRP A 131 -22.30 6.65 4.63
C TRP A 131 -23.70 6.68 3.99
N PRO A 132 -24.30 7.85 3.69
CA PRO A 132 -25.61 7.91 3.05
C PRO A 132 -25.62 7.28 1.65
N ASP A 133 -24.53 7.48 0.90
CA ASP A 133 -24.43 7.17 -0.53
C ASP A 133 -23.85 5.75 -0.78
N LEU A 134 -23.26 5.11 0.25
CA LEU A 134 -22.79 3.74 0.13
C LEU A 134 -23.94 2.73 0.07
N PRO A 135 -23.86 1.68 -0.77
CA PRO A 135 -24.74 0.53 -0.72
C PRO A 135 -24.86 -0.02 0.71
N ALA A 136 -26.07 -0.37 1.13
CA ALA A 136 -26.35 -0.71 2.53
C ALA A 136 -25.52 -1.91 3.05
N ASP A 137 -25.29 -2.89 2.20
CA ASP A 137 -24.48 -4.09 2.45
C ASP A 137 -22.97 -3.81 2.54
N LEU A 138 -22.48 -2.72 1.91
CA LEU A 138 -21.09 -2.32 1.94
C LEU A 138 -20.75 -1.36 3.08
N ARG A 139 -21.73 -0.73 3.74
CA ARG A 139 -21.48 0.26 4.80
C ARG A 139 -20.59 -0.26 5.93
N ILE A 140 -20.93 -1.41 6.48
CA ILE A 140 -20.17 -2.02 7.59
C ILE A 140 -18.82 -2.54 7.13
N PRO A 141 -18.69 -3.31 6.02
CA PRO A 141 -17.40 -3.70 5.47
C PRO A 141 -16.47 -2.52 5.21
N VAL A 142 -16.94 -1.46 4.54
CA VAL A 142 -16.14 -0.28 4.22
C VAL A 142 -15.70 0.45 5.50
N ALA A 143 -16.59 0.64 6.48
CA ALA A 143 -16.23 1.30 7.73
C ALA A 143 -15.17 0.50 8.52
N GLY A 144 -15.33 -0.82 8.63
CA GLY A 144 -14.36 -1.70 9.30
C GLY A 144 -13.01 -1.73 8.60
N TYR A 145 -13.02 -1.81 7.27
CA TYR A 145 -11.83 -1.74 6.45
C TYR A 145 -11.12 -0.37 6.58
N SER A 146 -11.86 0.72 6.52
CA SER A 146 -11.32 2.07 6.64
C SER A 146 -10.66 2.31 8.02
N LEU A 147 -11.24 1.76 9.10
CA LEU A 147 -10.64 1.81 10.42
C LEU A 147 -9.28 1.07 10.45
N LEU A 148 -9.22 -0.12 9.87
CA LEU A 148 -7.99 -0.91 9.79
C LEU A 148 -6.91 -0.20 8.96
N LEU A 149 -7.29 0.36 7.82
CA LEU A 149 -6.40 1.11 6.93
C LEU A 149 -5.89 2.39 7.61
N ALA A 150 -6.77 3.18 8.26
CA ALA A 150 -6.36 4.39 8.99
C ALA A 150 -5.40 4.05 10.14
N ALA A 151 -5.65 2.96 10.86
CA ALA A 151 -4.73 2.47 11.89
C ALA A 151 -3.38 2.06 11.30
N MET A 152 -3.35 1.37 10.15
CA MET A 152 -2.12 1.01 9.45
C MET A 152 -1.36 2.26 8.99
N ALA A 153 -2.02 3.22 8.37
CA ALA A 153 -1.41 4.47 7.90
C ALA A 153 -0.82 5.31 9.07
N TYR A 154 -1.55 5.41 10.18
CA TYR A 154 -1.05 6.03 11.40
C TYR A 154 0.19 5.31 11.93
N ARG A 155 0.18 3.98 11.99
CA ARG A 155 1.32 3.18 12.48
C ARG A 155 2.51 3.24 11.53
N ALA A 156 2.30 3.31 10.22
CA ALA A 156 3.37 3.49 9.24
C ALA A 156 4.21 4.74 9.52
N SER A 157 3.58 5.82 10.00
CA SER A 157 4.26 7.08 10.36
C SER A 157 5.32 6.92 11.46
N SER A 158 5.23 5.86 12.28
CA SER A 158 6.24 5.56 13.30
C SER A 158 7.58 5.07 12.76
N LEU A 159 7.61 4.66 11.49
CA LEU A 159 8.81 4.20 10.78
C LEU A 159 9.57 5.34 10.07
N GLY A 160 9.01 6.54 10.07
CA GLY A 160 9.58 7.72 9.43
C GLY A 160 8.76 8.21 8.23
N LEU A 161 9.29 9.22 7.56
CA LEU A 161 8.55 9.97 6.54
C LEU A 161 8.13 9.09 5.35
N LEU A 162 9.01 8.20 4.86
CA LEU A 162 8.70 7.37 3.69
C LEU A 162 7.50 6.45 3.96
N ALA A 163 7.53 5.71 5.06
CA ALA A 163 6.41 4.83 5.40
C ALA A 163 5.15 5.62 5.75
N GLY A 164 5.29 6.76 6.41
CA GLY A 164 4.16 7.65 6.73
C GLY A 164 3.46 8.19 5.49
N LEU A 165 4.23 8.67 4.50
CA LEU A 165 3.69 9.09 3.20
C LEU A 165 3.05 7.91 2.45
N GLY A 166 3.68 6.73 2.50
CA GLY A 166 3.10 5.52 1.92
C GLY A 166 1.74 5.17 2.52
N GLY A 167 1.61 5.22 3.85
CA GLY A 167 0.32 5.00 4.52
C GLY A 167 -0.73 6.05 4.15
N ALA A 168 -0.35 7.33 4.09
CA ALA A 168 -1.26 8.41 3.70
C ALA A 168 -1.74 8.27 2.25
N LEU A 169 -0.85 7.91 1.32
CA LEU A 169 -1.20 7.68 -0.08
C LEU A 169 -2.09 6.45 -0.26
N PHE A 170 -1.89 5.40 0.56
CA PHE A 170 -2.77 4.23 0.54
C PHE A 170 -4.19 4.63 0.97
N LEU A 171 -4.30 5.39 2.07
CA LEU A 171 -5.60 5.91 2.52
C LEU A 171 -6.27 6.78 1.44
N LEU A 172 -5.50 7.61 0.74
CA LEU A 172 -6.01 8.40 -0.38
C LEU A 172 -6.50 7.52 -1.53
N SER A 173 -5.73 6.52 -1.94
CA SER A 173 -6.10 5.56 -3.00
C SER A 173 -7.45 4.90 -2.70
N ASP A 174 -7.60 4.38 -1.49
CA ASP A 174 -8.81 3.64 -1.13
C ASP A 174 -10.01 4.58 -0.88
N THR A 175 -9.74 5.83 -0.47
CA THR A 175 -10.78 6.86 -0.43
C THR A 175 -11.31 7.16 -1.84
N LEU A 176 -10.44 7.23 -2.85
CA LEU A 176 -10.86 7.39 -4.25
C LEU A 176 -11.72 6.21 -4.73
N ILE A 177 -11.37 4.97 -4.37
CA ILE A 177 -12.22 3.80 -4.65
C ILE A 177 -13.58 3.96 -3.96
N ALA A 178 -13.59 4.33 -2.68
CA ALA A 178 -14.81 4.46 -1.90
C ALA A 178 -15.75 5.57 -2.44
N THR A 179 -15.20 6.67 -2.99
CA THR A 179 -16.01 7.70 -3.67
C THR A 179 -16.62 7.19 -4.97
N GLY A 180 -15.93 6.27 -5.68
CA GLY A 180 -16.50 5.58 -6.85
C GLY A 180 -17.65 4.65 -6.47
N VAL A 181 -17.49 3.87 -5.39
CA VAL A 181 -18.55 3.00 -4.86
C VAL A 181 -19.77 3.78 -4.38
N ALA A 182 -19.57 5.00 -3.86
CA ALA A 182 -20.63 5.91 -3.45
C ALA A 182 -21.22 6.75 -4.62
N GLU A 183 -20.79 6.47 -5.86
CA GLU A 183 -21.23 7.14 -7.09
C GLU A 183 -21.03 8.68 -7.07
N TRP A 184 -20.01 9.15 -6.34
CA TRP A 184 -19.67 10.57 -6.32
C TRP A 184 -19.02 11.00 -7.64
N PRO A 185 -19.06 12.31 -7.97
CA PRO A 185 -18.35 12.83 -9.14
C PRO A 185 -16.88 12.45 -9.11
N GLN A 186 -16.40 11.81 -10.17
CA GLN A 186 -15.03 11.31 -10.28
C GLN A 186 -14.13 12.29 -11.04
N LEU A 187 -12.84 12.25 -10.74
CA LEU A 187 -11.82 12.91 -11.54
C LEU A 187 -11.74 12.25 -12.95
N PRO A 188 -11.28 12.97 -13.98
CA PRO A 188 -10.95 12.34 -15.26
C PRO A 188 -9.96 11.18 -15.06
N ALA A 189 -10.21 10.04 -15.72
CA ALA A 189 -9.44 8.81 -15.57
C ALA A 189 -9.30 8.36 -14.10
N PRO A 190 -10.40 8.02 -13.39
CA PRO A 190 -10.39 7.77 -11.95
C PRO A 190 -9.42 6.66 -11.56
N ASP A 191 -9.36 5.56 -12.31
CA ASP A 191 -8.49 4.42 -12.05
C ASP A 191 -7.00 4.77 -12.13
N PHE A 192 -6.65 5.76 -12.97
CA PHE A 192 -5.29 6.29 -13.00
C PHE A 192 -4.87 6.88 -11.65
N TRP A 193 -5.72 7.68 -11.01
CA TRP A 193 -5.41 8.30 -9.72
C TRP A 193 -5.36 7.28 -8.60
N VAL A 194 -6.27 6.30 -8.62
CA VAL A 194 -6.25 5.17 -7.70
C VAL A 194 -4.92 4.41 -7.82
N MET A 195 -4.56 3.99 -9.03
CA MET A 195 -3.34 3.21 -9.25
C MET A 195 -2.07 4.01 -9.00
N LEU A 196 -2.02 5.29 -9.38
CA LEU A 196 -0.86 6.16 -9.12
C LEU A 196 -0.57 6.25 -7.61
N THR A 197 -1.61 6.54 -6.82
CA THR A 197 -1.47 6.67 -5.36
C THR A 197 -1.18 5.33 -4.69
N TYR A 198 -1.80 4.24 -5.16
CA TYR A 198 -1.56 2.89 -4.67
C TYR A 198 -0.15 2.38 -4.94
N ILE A 199 0.34 2.50 -6.18
CA ILE A 199 1.70 2.07 -6.56
C ILE A 199 2.74 2.84 -5.75
N ALA A 200 2.59 4.16 -5.64
CA ALA A 200 3.46 4.99 -4.82
C ALA A 200 3.38 4.59 -3.33
N ALA A 201 2.18 4.34 -2.81
CA ALA A 201 1.96 3.91 -1.43
C ALA A 201 2.71 2.61 -1.11
N GLN A 202 2.52 1.58 -1.91
CA GLN A 202 3.13 0.26 -1.70
C GLN A 202 4.66 0.33 -1.79
N TYR A 203 5.19 1.07 -2.76
CA TYR A 203 6.63 1.30 -2.86
C TYR A 203 7.20 2.01 -1.63
N LEU A 204 6.55 3.10 -1.19
CA LEU A 204 6.99 3.89 -0.04
C LEU A 204 6.87 3.13 1.28
N LEU A 205 5.81 2.33 1.47
CA LEU A 205 5.67 1.44 2.62
C LEU A 205 6.79 0.41 2.66
N ALA A 206 7.06 -0.26 1.54
CA ALA A 206 8.15 -1.24 1.43
C ALA A 206 9.52 -0.59 1.66
N ALA A 207 9.80 0.54 1.03
CA ALA A 207 11.06 1.27 1.19
C ALA A 207 11.26 1.78 2.61
N GLY A 208 10.22 2.32 3.23
CA GLY A 208 10.24 2.81 4.61
C GLY A 208 10.44 1.68 5.63
N ALA A 209 9.76 0.55 5.45
CA ALA A 209 9.95 -0.64 6.29
C ALA A 209 11.37 -1.20 6.20
N LEU A 210 11.91 -1.31 4.98
CA LEU A 210 13.30 -1.73 4.76
C LEU A 210 14.30 -0.75 5.39
N ALA A 211 14.09 0.57 5.23
CA ALA A 211 14.96 1.59 5.82
C ALA A 211 14.97 1.53 7.34
N ALA A 212 13.82 1.35 7.99
CA ALA A 212 13.69 1.22 9.43
C ALA A 212 14.46 0.01 9.96
N MET A 213 14.36 -1.14 9.28
CA MET A 213 15.10 -2.37 9.65
C MET A 213 16.62 -2.19 9.57
N TYR A 214 17.11 -1.50 8.54
CA TYR A 214 18.56 -1.23 8.42
C TYR A 214 19.05 -0.24 9.47
N GLY A 215 18.21 0.71 9.89
CA GLY A 215 18.50 1.63 11.00
C GLY A 215 18.67 0.89 12.33
N GLU A 216 17.75 -0.01 12.67
CA GLU A 216 17.80 -0.80 13.93
C GLU A 216 19.01 -1.74 14.02
N ARG A 217 19.39 -2.37 12.90
CA ARG A 217 20.59 -3.22 12.87
C ARG A 217 21.88 -2.45 13.16
N ARG A 218 21.91 -1.12 12.90
CA ARG A 218 23.07 -0.26 13.19
C ARG A 218 23.15 0.17 14.64
N THR A 219 22.04 0.27 15.34
CA THR A 219 22.01 0.71 16.76
C THR A 219 22.26 -0.43 17.73
N ASN A 220 22.15 -1.68 17.29
CA ASN A 220 22.33 -2.88 18.11
C ASN A 220 23.72 -3.53 17.95
N VAL A 221 24.67 -2.86 17.25
CA VAL A 221 26.08 -3.24 17.09
C VAL A 221 26.97 -2.16 17.73
#